data_91a86b74718dd957c10b650a2d6477c5
#
_entry.id   91a86b74718dd957c10b650a2d6477c5
#
_cell.length_a   1.000
_cell.length_b   1.000
_cell.length_c   1.000
_cell.angle_alpha   90.00
_cell.angle_beta   90.00
_cell.angle_gamma   90.00
#
_symmetry.space_group_name_H-M   'P 1'
#
loop_
_entity.id
_entity.type
_entity.pdbx_description
1 polymer ?
#
loop_
_entity_poly.entity_id
_entity_poly.type
_entity_poly.pdbx_seq_one_letter_code
_entity_poly.pdbx_strand_id
1 'polypeptide(L)'
;TKAVRVIGFNAQLGESFKSHYIYGEQLSYDDLTLTADWSDGTTKPVALKNCTYTTQVNMNRTADVALHILYKGFLVEIPITVRPNEETRESTICQTDRYDYLLCKAGAYITAYRGTAKELICNVVDGNRIFAIADEVFRKHTELTTVELPYVTYVGAKAFAGCTALTQAELPKLQQLGEEAFAGCKALVEAETGDSLTHIGRRAFAETALQRLRLGKGVTVIPEGLC
;
A
#
# COMPACT_ATOMS: atom_id res chain seq x y z
N THR A 1 51.50 -9.94 -21.13
CA THR A 1 50.73 -8.85 -20.47
C THR A 1 49.45 -9.45 -19.88
N LYS A 2 49.26 -9.40 -18.54
CA LYS A 2 48.00 -9.82 -17.94
C LYS A 2 46.88 -8.93 -18.46
N ALA A 3 45.80 -9.54 -18.95
CA ALA A 3 44.63 -8.80 -19.41
C ALA A 3 44.01 -7.99 -18.24
N VAL A 4 43.79 -6.70 -18.47
CA VAL A 4 43.12 -5.82 -17.49
C VAL A 4 41.65 -6.20 -17.42
N ARG A 5 41.14 -6.48 -16.22
CA ARG A 5 39.77 -6.92 -15.98
C ARG A 5 39.13 -6.12 -14.84
N VAL A 6 37.79 -6.08 -14.81
CA VAL A 6 37.01 -5.52 -13.69
C VAL A 6 37.21 -6.42 -12.47
N ILE A 7 37.43 -5.81 -11.31
CA ILE A 7 37.60 -6.47 -10.00
C ILE A 7 36.63 -5.93 -8.94
N GLY A 8 35.91 -4.84 -9.23
CA GLY A 8 34.88 -4.26 -8.37
C GLY A 8 33.88 -3.43 -9.16
N PHE A 9 32.69 -3.27 -8.62
CA PHE A 9 31.64 -2.44 -9.17
C PHE A 9 30.88 -1.78 -8.04
N ASN A 10 30.69 -0.44 -8.11
CA ASN A 10 30.15 0.37 -7.04
C ASN A 10 29.10 1.33 -7.56
N ALA A 11 28.12 1.64 -6.70
CA ALA A 11 27.14 2.70 -6.91
C ALA A 11 27.26 3.74 -5.81
N GLN A 12 27.17 5.00 -6.20
CA GLN A 12 27.07 6.14 -5.30
C GLN A 12 25.76 6.86 -5.61
N LEU A 13 24.94 7.04 -4.57
CA LEU A 13 23.68 7.76 -4.64
C LEU A 13 23.94 9.23 -4.33
N GLY A 14 23.49 10.13 -5.18
CA GLY A 14 23.49 11.55 -4.90
C GLY A 14 22.32 11.96 -3.98
N GLU A 15 22.30 13.22 -3.55
CA GLU A 15 21.28 13.74 -2.61
C GLU A 15 19.86 13.71 -3.19
N SER A 16 19.74 13.79 -4.52
CA SER A 16 18.44 13.79 -5.22
C SER A 16 17.98 12.40 -5.68
N PHE A 17 18.73 11.35 -5.35
CA PHE A 17 18.35 9.99 -5.74
C PHE A 17 17.02 9.58 -5.11
N LYS A 18 16.06 9.17 -5.96
CA LYS A 18 14.74 8.77 -5.50
C LYS A 18 14.74 7.33 -5.01
N SER A 19 14.59 7.13 -3.70
CA SER A 19 14.51 5.81 -3.06
C SER A 19 13.11 5.47 -2.52
N HIS A 20 12.20 6.45 -2.47
CA HIS A 20 10.84 6.29 -1.94
C HIS A 20 9.82 6.58 -3.05
N TYR A 21 8.98 5.59 -3.31
CA TYR A 21 7.96 5.63 -4.37
C TYR A 21 6.57 5.42 -3.78
N ILE A 22 5.56 5.97 -4.44
CA ILE A 22 4.15 5.64 -4.21
C ILE A 22 3.60 4.84 -5.39
N TYR A 23 2.43 4.23 -5.21
CA TYR A 23 1.79 3.43 -6.26
C TYR A 23 1.63 4.20 -7.55
N GLY A 24 2.00 3.55 -8.67
CA GLY A 24 1.90 4.09 -10.02
C GLY A 24 3.07 4.97 -10.47
N GLU A 25 4.03 5.30 -9.59
CA GLU A 25 5.21 6.06 -9.99
C GLU A 25 6.18 5.22 -10.83
N GLN A 26 6.92 5.88 -11.70
CA GLN A 26 7.94 5.22 -12.52
C GLN A 26 9.29 5.24 -11.81
N LEU A 27 10.07 4.17 -12.00
CA LEU A 27 11.45 4.11 -11.52
C LEU A 27 12.31 5.20 -12.18
N SER A 28 13.15 5.85 -11.37
CA SER A 28 14.19 6.76 -11.82
C SER A 28 15.56 6.27 -11.36
N TYR A 29 16.56 6.51 -12.18
CA TYR A 29 17.97 6.30 -11.89
C TYR A 29 18.75 7.62 -11.96
N ASP A 30 18.06 8.73 -11.87
CA ASP A 30 18.66 10.05 -11.83
C ASP A 30 19.50 10.19 -10.56
N ASP A 31 20.60 10.93 -10.63
CA ASP A 31 21.55 11.15 -9.55
C ASP A 31 22.22 9.86 -9.02
N LEU A 32 22.41 8.87 -9.91
CA LEU A 32 23.15 7.64 -9.66
C LEU A 32 24.50 7.68 -10.39
N THR A 33 25.59 7.50 -9.67
CA THR A 33 26.92 7.34 -10.23
C THR A 33 27.38 5.90 -10.08
N LEU A 34 27.78 5.28 -11.20
CA LEU A 34 28.32 3.92 -11.24
C LEU A 34 29.80 3.96 -11.60
N THR A 35 30.61 3.19 -10.88
CA THR A 35 32.05 3.06 -11.14
C THR A 35 32.48 1.61 -11.10
N ALA A 36 33.50 1.27 -11.89
CA ALA A 36 34.15 -0.03 -11.87
C ALA A 36 35.63 0.10 -11.56
N ASP A 37 36.09 -0.76 -10.68
CA ASP A 37 37.52 -0.89 -10.34
C ASP A 37 38.18 -1.94 -11.24
N TRP A 38 39.33 -1.60 -11.76
CA TRP A 38 40.06 -2.44 -12.71
C TRP A 38 41.35 -2.99 -12.10
N SER A 39 41.81 -4.12 -12.57
CA SER A 39 43.01 -4.83 -12.07
C SER A 39 44.31 -4.09 -12.30
N ASP A 40 44.30 -3.00 -13.00
CA ASP A 40 45.45 -2.07 -13.18
C ASP A 40 45.48 -0.96 -12.11
N GLY A 41 44.55 -0.99 -11.15
CA GLY A 41 44.40 0.01 -10.09
C GLY A 41 43.62 1.24 -10.48
N THR A 42 42.99 1.28 -11.67
CA THR A 42 42.16 2.40 -12.10
C THR A 42 40.71 2.19 -11.76
N THR A 43 40.00 3.27 -11.37
CA THR A 43 38.53 3.32 -11.24
C THR A 43 37.97 4.14 -12.39
N LYS A 44 36.96 3.60 -13.08
CA LYS A 44 36.36 4.25 -14.27
C LYS A 44 34.84 4.35 -14.12
N PRO A 45 34.23 5.44 -14.61
CA PRO A 45 32.78 5.55 -14.63
C PRO A 45 32.16 4.52 -15.59
N VAL A 46 30.97 4.03 -15.23
CA VAL A 46 30.19 3.07 -16.01
C VAL A 46 28.82 3.71 -16.32
N ALA A 47 28.48 3.78 -17.60
CA ALA A 47 27.16 4.25 -17.99
C ALA A 47 26.11 3.13 -17.73
N LEU A 48 24.94 3.48 -17.18
CA LEU A 48 23.85 2.55 -16.86
C LEU A 48 23.43 1.69 -18.08
N LYS A 49 23.43 2.26 -19.28
CA LYS A 49 23.15 1.55 -20.53
C LYS A 49 24.06 0.35 -20.83
N ASN A 50 25.23 0.27 -20.18
CA ASN A 50 26.19 -0.83 -20.30
C ASN A 50 25.96 -1.92 -19.23
N CYS A 51 24.94 -1.77 -18.40
CA CYS A 51 24.58 -2.68 -17.33
C CYS A 51 23.29 -3.41 -17.65
N THR A 52 23.08 -4.57 -17.02
CA THR A 52 21.75 -5.14 -16.88
C THR A 52 21.18 -4.64 -15.55
N TYR A 53 19.98 -4.08 -15.55
CA TYR A 53 19.40 -3.47 -14.34
C TYR A 53 17.89 -3.68 -14.26
N THR A 54 17.34 -3.52 -13.06
CA THR A 54 15.90 -3.58 -12.81
C THR A 54 15.20 -2.49 -13.58
N THR A 55 14.29 -2.84 -14.48
CA THR A 55 13.50 -1.88 -15.27
C THR A 55 12.07 -1.75 -14.78
N GLN A 56 11.58 -2.74 -14.01
CA GLN A 56 10.23 -2.79 -13.50
C GLN A 56 10.20 -3.34 -12.08
N VAL A 57 9.41 -2.70 -11.23
CA VAL A 57 9.01 -3.17 -9.90
C VAL A 57 7.49 -3.09 -9.85
N ASN A 58 6.84 -3.97 -9.10
CA ASN A 58 5.39 -3.87 -8.91
C ASN A 58 5.07 -2.65 -8.04
N MET A 59 4.75 -1.54 -8.70
CA MET A 59 4.40 -0.26 -8.06
C MET A 59 2.97 -0.21 -7.49
N ASN A 60 2.23 -1.33 -7.53
CA ASN A 60 0.90 -1.45 -6.94
C ASN A 60 0.91 -2.39 -5.72
N ARG A 61 2.07 -2.69 -5.20
CA ARG A 61 2.25 -3.52 -4.00
C ARG A 61 3.19 -2.85 -3.03
N THR A 62 2.78 -2.72 -1.77
CA THR A 62 3.64 -2.25 -0.69
C THR A 62 4.81 -3.20 -0.48
N ALA A 63 6.02 -2.70 -0.61
CA ALA A 63 7.23 -3.49 -0.42
C ALA A 63 8.45 -2.60 -0.11
N ASP A 64 9.43 -3.20 0.57
CA ASP A 64 10.81 -2.77 0.56
C ASP A 64 11.54 -3.74 -0.37
N VAL A 65 12.10 -3.23 -1.43
CA VAL A 65 12.74 -4.01 -2.50
C VAL A 65 14.09 -3.41 -2.86
N ALA A 66 14.92 -4.17 -3.57
CA ALA A 66 16.18 -3.66 -4.09
C ALA A 66 16.13 -3.54 -5.61
N LEU A 67 16.69 -2.45 -6.13
CA LEU A 67 17.05 -2.34 -7.53
C LEU A 67 18.40 -3.03 -7.73
N HIS A 68 18.47 -3.93 -8.70
CA HIS A 68 19.67 -4.68 -9.02
C HIS A 68 20.35 -4.07 -10.26
N ILE A 69 21.63 -3.82 -10.18
CA ILE A 69 22.45 -3.37 -11.31
C ILE A 69 23.63 -4.32 -11.43
N LEU A 70 23.71 -5.01 -12.56
CA LEU A 70 24.73 -6.00 -12.86
C LEU A 70 25.66 -5.49 -13.95
N TYR A 71 26.97 -5.49 -13.67
CA TYR A 71 28.01 -5.17 -14.64
C TYR A 71 29.14 -6.19 -14.59
N LYS A 72 29.38 -6.90 -15.69
CA LYS A 72 30.47 -7.89 -15.84
C LYS A 72 30.55 -8.90 -14.68
N GLY A 73 29.41 -9.34 -14.16
CA GLY A 73 29.31 -10.33 -13.08
C GLY A 73 29.34 -9.74 -11.66
N PHE A 74 29.46 -8.43 -11.50
CA PHE A 74 29.35 -7.74 -10.21
C PHE A 74 27.97 -7.12 -10.05
N LEU A 75 27.33 -7.39 -8.90
CA LEU A 75 25.99 -6.91 -8.56
C LEU A 75 26.08 -5.77 -7.55
N VAL A 76 25.30 -4.72 -7.80
CA VAL A 76 24.98 -3.67 -6.83
C VAL A 76 23.50 -3.71 -6.54
N GLU A 77 23.13 -3.63 -5.28
CA GLU A 77 21.76 -3.58 -4.79
C GLU A 77 21.48 -2.21 -4.17
N ILE A 78 20.41 -1.54 -4.63
CA ILE A 78 20.00 -0.23 -4.14
C ILE A 78 18.62 -0.40 -3.51
N PRO A 79 18.47 -0.23 -2.19
CA PRO A 79 17.18 -0.37 -1.54
C PRO A 79 16.24 0.76 -1.93
N ILE A 80 15.00 0.41 -2.25
CA ILE A 80 13.90 1.34 -2.43
C ILE A 80 12.67 0.88 -1.67
N THR A 81 11.76 1.82 -1.40
CA THR A 81 10.47 1.53 -0.77
C THR A 81 9.33 1.90 -1.70
N VAL A 82 8.28 1.08 -1.74
CA VAL A 82 7.02 1.38 -2.44
C VAL A 82 5.89 1.41 -1.41
N ARG A 83 5.12 2.48 -1.39
CA ARG A 83 4.04 2.72 -0.45
C ARG A 83 2.75 3.10 -1.17
N PRO A 84 1.57 2.90 -0.54
CA PRO A 84 0.28 3.17 -1.19
C PRO A 84 0.05 4.63 -1.55
N ASN A 85 0.51 5.57 -0.74
CA ASN A 85 0.27 7.00 -0.91
C ASN A 85 1.30 7.85 -0.14
N GLU A 86 1.22 9.17 -0.28
CA GLU A 86 2.13 10.12 0.39
C GLU A 86 2.09 10.02 1.92
N GLU A 87 0.93 9.73 2.53
CA GLU A 87 0.79 9.63 3.99
C GLU A 87 1.60 8.46 4.56
N THR A 88 1.82 7.43 3.76
CA THR A 88 2.58 6.23 4.13
C THR A 88 4.00 6.22 3.60
N ARG A 89 4.45 7.26 2.89
CA ARG A 89 5.79 7.34 2.27
C ARG A 89 6.92 7.07 3.28
N GLU A 90 6.83 7.71 4.45
CA GLU A 90 7.76 7.50 5.56
C GLU A 90 7.16 6.55 6.59
N SER A 91 7.07 5.26 6.27
CA SER A 91 6.47 4.27 7.15
C SER A 91 7.36 3.05 7.33
N THR A 92 7.20 2.39 8.48
CA THR A 92 7.85 1.12 8.79
C THR A 92 6.88 -0.03 8.57
N ILE A 93 7.31 -1.09 7.88
CA ILE A 93 6.54 -2.33 7.75
C ILE A 93 6.58 -3.06 9.09
N CYS A 94 5.41 -3.35 9.63
CA CYS A 94 5.23 -4.10 10.86
C CYS A 94 4.36 -5.35 10.60
N GLN A 95 4.65 -6.42 11.32
CA GLN A 95 3.93 -7.69 11.21
C GLN A 95 3.59 -8.24 12.58
N THR A 96 2.38 -8.76 12.70
CA THR A 96 1.91 -9.52 13.87
C THR A 96 1.35 -10.87 13.41
N ASP A 97 0.90 -11.69 14.34
CA ASP A 97 0.23 -12.96 14.01
C ASP A 97 -1.01 -12.76 13.14
N ARG A 98 -1.72 -11.63 13.30
CA ARG A 98 -3.00 -11.35 12.64
C ARG A 98 -2.95 -10.26 11.59
N TYR A 99 -2.05 -9.27 11.73
CA TYR A 99 -2.00 -8.10 10.88
C TYR A 99 -0.62 -7.87 10.29
N ASP A 100 -0.57 -7.44 9.02
CA ASP A 100 0.53 -6.65 8.50
C ASP A 100 0.07 -5.21 8.40
N TYR A 101 0.92 -4.27 8.75
CA TYR A 101 0.59 -2.86 8.70
C TYR A 101 1.81 -1.99 8.47
N LEU A 102 1.57 -0.79 7.96
CA LEU A 102 2.56 0.28 7.90
C LEU A 102 2.36 1.17 9.12
N LEU A 103 3.39 1.30 9.93
CA LEU A 103 3.42 2.29 11.00
C LEU A 103 3.93 3.62 10.44
N CYS A 104 3.08 4.61 10.42
CA CYS A 104 3.38 5.97 10.00
C CYS A 104 2.99 6.99 11.08
N LYS A 105 3.23 8.27 10.82
CA LYS A 105 2.94 9.35 11.76
C LYS A 105 1.44 9.42 12.17
N ALA A 106 0.53 9.06 11.26
CA ALA A 106 -0.92 9.05 11.52
C ALA A 106 -1.38 7.85 12.35
N GLY A 107 -0.56 6.79 12.47
CA GLY A 107 -0.87 5.53 13.12
C GLY A 107 -0.63 4.32 12.24
N ALA A 108 -1.44 3.27 12.41
CA ALA A 108 -1.33 2.03 11.65
C ALA A 108 -2.25 2.04 10.40
N TYR A 109 -1.66 1.77 9.26
CA TYR A 109 -2.33 1.50 7.97
C TYR A 109 -2.30 0.00 7.73
N ILE A 110 -3.43 -0.67 7.88
CA ILE A 110 -3.51 -2.15 7.78
C ILE A 110 -3.39 -2.58 6.32
N THR A 111 -2.42 -3.45 6.03
CA THR A 111 -2.14 -3.94 4.68
C THR A 111 -2.51 -5.40 4.46
N ALA A 112 -2.62 -6.20 5.53
CA ALA A 112 -3.12 -7.56 5.46
C ALA A 112 -3.75 -7.99 6.79
N TYR A 113 -4.70 -8.92 6.71
CA TYR A 113 -5.34 -9.57 7.85
C TYR A 113 -5.37 -11.07 7.67
N ARG A 114 -4.95 -11.81 8.72
CA ARG A 114 -4.90 -13.29 8.74
C ARG A 114 -5.77 -13.91 9.84
N GLY A 115 -6.51 -13.09 10.55
CA GLY A 115 -7.39 -13.56 11.62
C GLY A 115 -8.73 -14.09 11.09
N THR A 116 -9.53 -14.64 12.02
CA THR A 116 -10.86 -15.18 11.76
C THR A 116 -11.92 -14.55 12.67
N ALA A 117 -11.72 -13.28 13.04
CA ALA A 117 -12.64 -12.57 13.92
C ALA A 117 -14.01 -12.41 13.25
N LYS A 118 -15.07 -12.65 14.04
CA LYS A 118 -16.44 -12.38 13.63
C LYS A 118 -16.81 -10.90 13.73
N GLU A 119 -16.15 -10.20 14.64
CA GLU A 119 -16.37 -8.78 14.88
C GLU A 119 -15.04 -8.03 14.74
N LEU A 120 -15.02 -7.01 13.92
CA LEU A 120 -13.90 -6.11 13.77
C LEU A 120 -14.22 -4.81 14.52
N ILE A 121 -14.07 -4.87 15.83
CA ILE A 121 -14.15 -3.72 16.73
C ILE A 121 -12.70 -3.37 17.10
N CYS A 122 -11.99 -2.74 16.17
CA CYS A 122 -10.56 -2.59 16.29
C CYS A 122 -10.13 -1.13 16.19
N ASN A 123 -9.58 -0.64 17.30
CA ASN A 123 -9.12 0.74 17.41
C ASN A 123 -7.60 0.87 17.33
N VAL A 124 -6.90 -0.21 17.68
CA VAL A 124 -5.43 -0.20 17.79
C VAL A 124 -4.84 -1.55 17.37
N VAL A 125 -3.63 -1.52 16.85
CA VAL A 125 -2.73 -2.66 16.68
C VAL A 125 -1.38 -2.30 17.29
N ASP A 126 -0.87 -3.15 18.20
CA ASP A 126 0.36 -2.93 18.95
C ASP A 126 0.43 -1.53 19.61
N GLY A 127 -0.70 -1.06 20.17
CA GLY A 127 -0.82 0.26 20.78
C GLY A 127 -0.96 1.43 19.78
N ASN A 128 -0.86 1.18 18.49
CA ASN A 128 -1.01 2.20 17.44
C ASN A 128 -2.45 2.27 16.95
N ARG A 129 -3.01 3.48 16.87
CA ARG A 129 -4.37 3.71 16.37
C ARG A 129 -4.45 3.31 14.89
N ILE A 130 -5.46 2.51 14.54
CA ILE A 130 -5.74 2.18 13.13
C ILE A 130 -6.44 3.38 12.50
N PHE A 131 -5.83 3.97 11.47
CA PHE A 131 -6.40 5.11 10.75
C PHE A 131 -6.83 4.75 9.33
N ALA A 132 -6.33 3.65 8.76
CA ALA A 132 -6.63 3.27 7.39
C ALA A 132 -6.58 1.75 7.17
N ILE A 133 -7.39 1.29 6.22
CA ILE A 133 -7.46 -0.09 5.74
C ILE A 133 -7.10 -0.09 4.24
N ALA A 134 -6.14 -0.89 3.83
CA ALA A 134 -5.71 -1.01 2.45
C ALA A 134 -6.73 -1.78 1.58
N ASP A 135 -6.45 -1.82 0.29
CA ASP A 135 -7.24 -2.58 -0.68
C ASP A 135 -7.28 -4.07 -0.32
N GLU A 136 -8.45 -4.66 -0.45
CA GLU A 136 -8.70 -6.10 -0.34
C GLU A 136 -8.36 -6.76 1.02
N VAL A 137 -8.02 -6.02 2.08
CA VAL A 137 -7.54 -6.56 3.38
C VAL A 137 -8.49 -7.59 3.99
N PHE A 138 -9.78 -7.32 4.01
CA PHE A 138 -10.82 -8.22 4.56
C PHE A 138 -11.67 -8.87 3.47
N ARG A 139 -11.22 -8.87 2.21
CA ARG A 139 -11.97 -9.44 1.11
C ARG A 139 -12.30 -10.91 1.35
N LYS A 140 -13.60 -11.27 1.20
CA LYS A 140 -14.14 -12.63 1.41
C LYS A 140 -13.95 -13.19 2.82
N HIS A 141 -13.83 -12.35 3.84
CA HIS A 141 -13.95 -12.79 5.24
C HIS A 141 -15.43 -13.05 5.56
N THR A 142 -15.91 -14.24 5.20
CA THR A 142 -17.32 -14.62 5.25
C THR A 142 -17.88 -14.79 6.66
N GLU A 143 -17.01 -14.88 7.67
CA GLU A 143 -17.38 -14.99 9.08
C GLU A 143 -17.58 -13.63 9.75
N LEU A 144 -17.13 -12.55 9.12
CA LEU A 144 -17.19 -11.20 9.68
C LEU A 144 -18.64 -10.70 9.68
N THR A 145 -19.18 -10.39 10.86
CA THR A 145 -20.58 -9.96 11.06
C THR A 145 -20.73 -8.47 11.35
N THR A 146 -19.71 -7.86 12.01
CA THR A 146 -19.75 -6.47 12.46
C THR A 146 -18.42 -5.77 12.21
N VAL A 147 -18.50 -4.54 11.73
CA VAL A 147 -17.34 -3.65 11.55
C VAL A 147 -17.61 -2.33 12.27
N GLU A 148 -16.80 -2.03 13.28
CA GLU A 148 -16.82 -0.75 14.01
C GLU A 148 -15.39 -0.19 14.01
N LEU A 149 -15.15 0.85 13.22
CA LEU A 149 -13.84 1.45 13.02
C LEU A 149 -13.88 2.96 13.28
N PRO A 150 -13.91 3.38 14.57
CA PRO A 150 -14.20 4.77 14.97
C PRO A 150 -13.12 5.78 14.59
N TYR A 151 -11.93 5.35 14.24
CA TYR A 151 -10.82 6.25 13.89
C TYR A 151 -10.37 6.12 12.43
N VAL A 152 -10.92 5.18 11.68
CA VAL A 152 -10.52 4.95 10.29
C VAL A 152 -11.04 6.09 9.42
N THR A 153 -10.12 6.70 8.69
CA THR A 153 -10.39 7.79 7.73
C THR A 153 -10.37 7.32 6.28
N TYR A 154 -9.71 6.20 6.01
CA TYR A 154 -9.58 5.63 4.67
C TYR A 154 -9.90 4.12 4.66
N VAL A 155 -10.75 3.72 3.75
CA VAL A 155 -11.03 2.30 3.43
C VAL A 155 -10.77 2.10 1.94
N GLY A 156 -9.86 1.20 1.63
CA GLY A 156 -9.40 0.92 0.27
C GLY A 156 -10.42 0.21 -0.61
N ALA A 157 -10.07 0.05 -1.88
CA ALA A 157 -10.89 -0.65 -2.84
C ALA A 157 -11.09 -2.12 -2.44
N LYS A 158 -12.32 -2.61 -2.52
CA LYS A 158 -12.70 -4.01 -2.20
C LYS A 158 -12.29 -4.46 -0.78
N ALA A 159 -12.01 -3.54 0.13
CA ALA A 159 -11.46 -3.87 1.45
C ALA A 159 -12.33 -4.89 2.21
N PHE A 160 -13.64 -4.83 2.10
CA PHE A 160 -14.61 -5.77 2.69
C PHE A 160 -15.46 -6.50 1.65
N ALA A 161 -15.06 -6.50 0.38
CA ALA A 161 -15.85 -7.12 -0.68
C ALA A 161 -16.09 -8.61 -0.42
N GLY A 162 -17.35 -9.04 -0.52
CA GLY A 162 -17.72 -10.44 -0.32
C GLY A 162 -17.71 -10.92 1.13
N CYS A 163 -17.75 -10.03 2.13
CA CYS A 163 -18.02 -10.35 3.53
C CYS A 163 -19.51 -10.70 3.69
N THR A 164 -19.89 -11.91 3.31
CA THR A 164 -21.30 -12.27 3.12
C THR A 164 -22.12 -12.33 4.42
N ALA A 165 -21.48 -12.48 5.58
CA ALA A 165 -22.14 -12.46 6.89
C ALA A 165 -22.19 -11.06 7.53
N LEU A 166 -21.54 -10.04 6.93
CA LEU A 166 -21.50 -8.70 7.47
C LEU A 166 -22.89 -8.06 7.47
N THR A 167 -23.38 -7.69 8.65
CA THR A 167 -24.73 -7.11 8.84
C THR A 167 -24.69 -5.60 9.08
N GLN A 168 -23.60 -5.10 9.70
CA GLN A 168 -23.47 -3.71 10.13
C GLN A 168 -22.07 -3.17 9.93
N ALA A 169 -21.95 -1.92 9.47
CA ALA A 169 -20.68 -1.21 9.33
C ALA A 169 -20.81 0.23 9.87
N GLU A 170 -19.99 0.58 10.85
CA GLU A 170 -19.91 1.90 11.47
C GLU A 170 -18.52 2.52 11.28
N LEU A 171 -18.46 3.66 10.58
CA LEU A 171 -17.22 4.33 10.15
C LEU A 171 -17.33 5.86 10.37
N PRO A 172 -17.50 6.33 11.62
CA PRO A 172 -17.89 7.72 11.91
C PRO A 172 -16.85 8.79 11.53
N LYS A 173 -15.60 8.42 11.28
CA LYS A 173 -14.52 9.33 10.89
C LYS A 173 -14.06 9.16 9.45
N LEU A 174 -14.75 8.29 8.69
CA LEU A 174 -14.37 8.00 7.32
C LEU A 174 -14.37 9.27 6.46
N GLN A 175 -13.33 9.45 5.66
CA GLN A 175 -13.16 10.54 4.70
C GLN A 175 -13.22 10.01 3.26
N GLN A 176 -12.69 8.81 3.03
CA GLN A 176 -12.66 8.20 1.71
C GLN A 176 -13.03 6.72 1.78
N LEU A 177 -13.94 6.30 0.92
CA LEU A 177 -14.36 4.93 0.72
C LEU A 177 -14.01 4.48 -0.71
N GLY A 178 -13.25 3.42 -0.82
CA GLY A 178 -12.76 2.90 -2.10
C GLY A 178 -13.84 2.26 -2.98
N GLU A 179 -13.50 2.01 -4.23
CA GLU A 179 -14.35 1.32 -5.18
C GLU A 179 -14.69 -0.09 -4.69
N GLU A 180 -15.98 -0.50 -4.80
CA GLU A 180 -16.48 -1.82 -4.39
C GLU A 180 -16.13 -2.21 -2.93
N ALA A 181 -15.87 -1.25 -2.05
CA ALA A 181 -15.36 -1.52 -0.70
C ALA A 181 -16.19 -2.52 0.10
N PHE A 182 -17.51 -2.49 -0.03
CA PHE A 182 -18.47 -3.43 0.60
C PHE A 182 -19.29 -4.22 -0.44
N ALA A 183 -18.84 -4.29 -1.69
CA ALA A 183 -19.58 -5.01 -2.72
C ALA A 183 -19.77 -6.49 -2.36
N GLY A 184 -20.97 -7.04 -2.59
CA GLY A 184 -21.29 -8.43 -2.31
C GLY A 184 -21.40 -8.78 -0.82
N CYS A 185 -21.50 -7.80 0.07
CA CYS A 185 -21.85 -8.00 1.49
C CYS A 185 -23.37 -8.28 1.60
N LYS A 186 -23.78 -9.49 1.26
CA LYS A 186 -25.20 -9.84 1.05
C LYS A 186 -26.09 -9.75 2.28
N ALA A 187 -25.52 -9.77 3.49
CA ALA A 187 -26.24 -9.59 4.74
C ALA A 187 -26.19 -8.16 5.27
N LEU A 188 -25.47 -7.23 4.62
CA LEU A 188 -25.30 -5.87 5.10
C LEU A 188 -26.61 -5.09 4.93
N VAL A 189 -27.27 -4.82 6.06
CA VAL A 189 -28.57 -4.11 6.11
C VAL A 189 -28.43 -2.66 6.56
N GLU A 190 -27.35 -2.34 7.29
CA GLU A 190 -27.11 -1.01 7.80
C GLU A 190 -25.64 -0.60 7.65
N ALA A 191 -25.41 0.60 7.12
CA ALA A 191 -24.11 1.22 7.07
C ALA A 191 -24.21 2.71 7.44
N GLU A 192 -23.29 3.16 8.30
CA GLU A 192 -23.22 4.54 8.73
C GLU A 192 -21.82 5.10 8.54
N THR A 193 -21.73 6.27 7.90
CA THR A 193 -20.51 7.06 7.79
C THR A 193 -20.70 8.42 8.42
N GLY A 194 -19.63 9.01 8.92
CA GLY A 194 -19.69 10.33 9.54
C GLY A 194 -19.68 11.49 8.53
N ASP A 195 -19.82 12.69 9.06
CA ASP A 195 -19.86 13.94 8.28
C ASP A 195 -18.53 14.27 7.57
N SER A 196 -17.45 13.57 7.88
CA SER A 196 -16.14 13.75 7.25
C SER A 196 -15.99 13.08 5.88
N LEU A 197 -16.93 12.20 5.50
CA LEU A 197 -16.88 11.49 4.22
C LEU A 197 -17.05 12.45 3.05
N THR A 198 -16.05 12.52 2.17
CA THR A 198 -16.05 13.42 0.99
C THR A 198 -15.98 12.64 -0.32
N HIS A 199 -15.46 11.42 -0.29
CA HIS A 199 -15.27 10.60 -1.49
C HIS A 199 -15.81 9.19 -1.29
N ILE A 200 -16.63 8.72 -2.25
CA ILE A 200 -17.17 7.36 -2.31
C ILE A 200 -16.82 6.79 -3.68
N GLY A 201 -16.19 5.62 -3.68
CA GLY A 201 -15.88 4.88 -4.89
C GLY A 201 -17.12 4.30 -5.56
N ARG A 202 -17.02 4.03 -6.86
CA ARG A 202 -18.08 3.38 -7.63
C ARG A 202 -18.43 2.03 -7.01
N ARG A 203 -19.71 1.65 -7.05
CA ARG A 203 -20.21 0.35 -6.60
C ARG A 203 -19.83 0.00 -5.15
N ALA A 204 -19.57 1.01 -4.31
CA ALA A 204 -19.04 0.79 -2.95
C ALA A 204 -19.92 -0.13 -2.11
N PHE A 205 -21.24 -0.15 -2.32
CA PHE A 205 -22.20 -1.02 -1.65
C PHE A 205 -23.01 -1.89 -2.64
N ALA A 206 -22.49 -2.15 -3.82
CA ALA A 206 -23.19 -2.97 -4.80
C ALA A 206 -23.44 -4.39 -4.28
N GLU A 207 -24.58 -4.99 -4.66
CA GLU A 207 -24.97 -6.35 -4.28
C GLU A 207 -25.05 -6.56 -2.75
N THR A 208 -25.47 -5.54 -2.01
CA THR A 208 -25.77 -5.61 -0.58
C THR A 208 -27.28 -5.72 -0.33
N ALA A 209 -27.69 -6.02 0.90
CA ALA A 209 -29.09 -5.98 1.33
C ALA A 209 -29.45 -4.68 2.07
N LEU A 210 -28.77 -3.58 1.79
CA LEU A 210 -28.91 -2.32 2.51
C LEU A 210 -30.36 -1.82 2.52
N GLN A 211 -30.87 -1.64 3.73
CA GLN A 211 -32.13 -0.96 4.01
C GLN A 211 -31.91 0.45 4.54
N ARG A 212 -30.78 0.68 5.17
CA ARG A 212 -30.39 1.97 5.72
C ARG A 212 -28.92 2.27 5.40
N LEU A 213 -28.74 3.33 4.63
CA LEU A 213 -27.42 3.91 4.36
C LEU A 213 -27.46 5.36 4.86
N ARG A 214 -26.65 5.66 5.88
CA ARG A 214 -26.51 7.01 6.40
C ARG A 214 -25.16 7.56 5.95
N LEU A 215 -25.18 8.47 5.00
CA LEU A 215 -24.03 9.22 4.53
C LEU A 215 -23.95 10.55 5.25
N GLY A 216 -22.75 10.97 5.60
CA GLY A 216 -22.51 12.26 6.21
C GLY A 216 -22.68 13.43 5.24
N LYS A 217 -22.69 14.65 5.76
CA LYS A 217 -22.95 15.90 5.00
C LYS A 217 -21.84 16.27 4.03
N GLY A 218 -20.64 15.67 4.18
CA GLY A 218 -19.49 15.93 3.30
C GLY A 218 -19.63 15.36 1.88
N VAL A 219 -20.56 14.42 1.67
CA VAL A 219 -20.77 13.78 0.36
C VAL A 219 -21.52 14.73 -0.57
N THR A 220 -20.85 15.22 -1.59
CA THR A 220 -21.43 16.12 -2.60
C THR A 220 -21.79 15.42 -3.91
N VAL A 221 -21.22 14.24 -4.18
CA VAL A 221 -21.46 13.45 -5.39
C VAL A 221 -21.71 12.00 -5.02
N ILE A 222 -22.81 11.45 -5.49
CA ILE A 222 -23.11 10.02 -5.39
C ILE A 222 -22.60 9.34 -6.66
N PRO A 223 -21.66 8.38 -6.58
CA PRO A 223 -21.14 7.71 -7.76
C PRO A 223 -22.19 6.77 -8.37
N GLU A 224 -22.03 6.50 -9.67
CA GLU A 224 -22.87 5.55 -10.39
C GLU A 224 -22.78 4.15 -9.75
N GLY A 225 -23.93 3.48 -9.63
CA GLY A 225 -24.02 2.12 -9.10
C GLY A 225 -23.59 1.99 -7.64
N LEU A 226 -23.80 3.03 -6.81
CA LEU A 226 -23.41 3.01 -5.41
C LEU A 226 -23.90 1.77 -4.66
N CYS A 227 -25.16 1.34 -4.93
CA CYS A 227 -25.80 0.16 -4.34
C CYS A 227 -26.22 -0.83 -5.42
#